data_10a3ed17867eab77ec0123ac498865aa
#
_entry.id   10a3ed17867eab77ec0123ac498865aa
#
_cell.length_a   1.000
_cell.length_b   1.000
_cell.length_c   1.000
_cell.angle_alpha   90.00
_cell.angle_beta   90.00
_cell.angle_gamma   90.00
#
_symmetry.space_group_name_H-M   'P 1'
#
loop_
_entity.id
_entity.type
_entity.pdbx_description
1 polymer ?
#
loop_
_entity_poly.entity_id
_entity_poly.type
_entity_poly.pdbx_seq_one_letter_code
_entity_poly.pdbx_strand_id
1 'polypeptide(L)'
;NQCGIYRKTDARKIPTNAKDRAKKNIEEGRKIKFGQFGGKGSGKFEFATSNEMWRATVDILDFMPLSNVDYGGGVIITDWYNQNSSDNESVKIMVQFLSNEIRADGLKIIVYNKKCNTNNLNNCSTSVNDNDTIGQELKLAILRKAAELKLIQTQKEVEKNKKKIGPTEIYQTGGD
;
A
#
# COMPACT_ATOMS: atom_id res chain seq x y z
N ASN A 1 19.06 -19.99 36.32
CA ASN A 1 19.34 -19.38 35.01
C ASN A 1 19.80 -20.47 34.06
N GLN A 2 18.88 -21.11 33.33
CA GLN A 2 19.23 -22.08 32.30
C GLN A 2 18.60 -21.65 30.99
N CYS A 3 19.42 -21.14 30.08
CA CYS A 3 19.09 -21.01 28.65
C CYS A 3 19.15 -22.40 28.02
N GLY A 4 18.01 -23.10 28.00
CA GLY A 4 17.86 -24.43 27.42
C GLY A 4 17.21 -24.39 26.06
N ILE A 5 17.93 -23.96 25.00
CA ILE A 5 17.45 -24.10 23.61
C ILE A 5 18.57 -24.70 22.75
N TYR A 6 19.12 -25.81 23.18
CA TYR A 6 19.98 -26.62 22.31
C TYR A 6 19.32 -27.99 22.12
N ARG A 7 18.59 -28.18 21.01
CA ARG A 7 18.16 -29.49 20.55
C ARG A 7 19.32 -30.16 19.86
N LYS A 8 19.90 -31.21 20.47
CA LYS A 8 20.89 -32.09 19.83
C LYS A 8 20.27 -32.70 18.58
N THR A 9 20.66 -32.20 17.41
CA THR A 9 20.30 -32.80 16.14
C THR A 9 21.42 -33.72 15.71
N ASP A 10 21.14 -34.99 15.44
CA ASP A 10 22.15 -35.96 14.98
C ASP A 10 22.56 -35.61 13.54
N ALA A 11 23.78 -35.11 13.40
CA ALA A 11 24.34 -34.69 12.11
C ALA A 11 24.39 -35.82 11.06
N ARG A 12 24.36 -37.08 11.49
CA ARG A 12 24.39 -38.25 10.58
C ARG A 12 23.07 -38.46 9.84
N LYS A 13 21.99 -37.86 10.33
CA LYS A 13 20.65 -37.95 9.73
C LYS A 13 20.31 -36.80 8.77
N ILE A 14 21.21 -35.83 8.66
CA ILE A 14 21.01 -34.66 7.80
C ILE A 14 21.83 -34.85 6.52
N PRO A 15 21.20 -34.92 5.34
CA PRO A 15 21.92 -35.01 4.07
C PRO A 15 22.86 -33.82 3.89
N THR A 16 24.11 -34.09 3.46
CA THR A 16 25.12 -33.05 3.21
C THR A 16 24.79 -32.19 1.99
N ASN A 17 24.06 -32.74 1.02
CA ASN A 17 23.67 -32.03 -0.18
C ASN A 17 22.40 -31.18 0.05
N ALA A 18 22.41 -29.94 -0.43
CA ALA A 18 21.31 -29.01 -0.31
C ALA A 18 20.03 -29.49 -1.02
N LYS A 19 20.16 -30.17 -2.17
CA LYS A 19 19.02 -30.73 -2.93
C LYS A 19 18.35 -31.88 -2.16
N ASP A 20 19.12 -32.73 -1.54
CA ASP A 20 18.58 -33.87 -0.77
C ASP A 20 17.92 -33.41 0.53
N ARG A 21 18.42 -32.36 1.15
CA ARG A 21 17.77 -31.70 2.29
C ARG A 21 16.44 -31.09 1.91
N ALA A 22 16.37 -30.41 0.75
CA ALA A 22 15.14 -29.83 0.25
C ALA A 22 14.10 -30.92 -0.08
N LYS A 23 14.52 -32.01 -0.72
CA LYS A 23 13.66 -33.16 -1.05
C LYS A 23 13.11 -33.82 0.22
N LYS A 24 13.96 -34.07 1.20
CA LYS A 24 13.55 -34.65 2.48
C LYS A 24 12.57 -33.75 3.25
N ASN A 25 12.76 -32.45 3.23
CA ASN A 25 11.83 -31.50 3.85
C ASN A 25 10.48 -31.47 3.17
N ILE A 26 10.44 -31.68 1.85
CA ILE A 26 9.18 -31.77 1.08
C ILE A 26 8.45 -33.09 1.40
N GLU A 27 9.20 -34.23 1.48
CA GLU A 27 8.66 -35.55 1.81
C GLU A 27 8.14 -35.63 3.24
N GLU A 28 8.82 -34.98 4.20
CA GLU A 28 8.42 -34.88 5.61
C GLU A 28 7.27 -33.86 5.84
N GLY A 29 6.70 -33.31 4.76
CA GLY A 29 5.59 -32.36 4.86
C GLY A 29 5.98 -30.99 5.44
N ARG A 30 7.29 -30.72 5.59
CA ARG A 30 7.82 -29.42 5.98
C ARG A 30 7.81 -28.48 4.78
N LYS A 31 6.61 -28.17 4.30
CA LYS A 31 6.44 -27.14 3.29
C LYS A 31 7.01 -25.83 3.86
N ILE A 32 7.90 -25.19 3.10
CA ILE A 32 8.27 -23.82 3.36
C ILE A 32 6.97 -23.03 3.26
N LYS A 33 6.37 -22.70 4.39
CA LYS A 33 5.27 -21.75 4.46
C LYS A 33 5.88 -20.39 4.13
N PHE A 34 5.78 -19.97 2.90
CA PHE A 34 6.28 -18.68 2.40
C PHE A 34 5.65 -17.48 3.15
N GLY A 35 4.78 -17.72 4.12
CA GLY A 35 4.15 -16.73 4.98
C GLY A 35 4.62 -16.74 6.44
N GLN A 36 5.62 -17.56 6.83
CA GLN A 36 6.03 -17.70 8.24
C GLN A 36 7.46 -17.20 8.52
N PHE A 37 8.11 -16.57 7.55
CA PHE A 37 9.34 -15.81 7.73
C PHE A 37 9.07 -14.31 7.92
N GLY A 38 7.98 -14.00 8.59
CA GLY A 38 7.64 -12.65 9.04
C GLY A 38 7.09 -12.81 10.44
N GLY A 39 7.87 -12.45 11.44
CA GLY A 39 7.30 -12.07 12.71
C GLY A 39 6.13 -11.13 12.46
N LYS A 40 5.11 -11.13 13.29
CA LYS A 40 3.93 -10.25 13.30
C LYS A 40 4.23 -8.89 12.63
N GLY A 41 3.92 -8.76 11.32
CA GLY A 41 4.29 -7.59 10.55
C GLY A 41 4.58 -7.94 9.10
N SER A 42 3.68 -8.65 8.43
CA SER A 42 3.68 -8.76 6.97
C SER A 42 3.20 -7.43 6.36
N GLY A 43 4.00 -6.36 6.58
CA GLY A 43 3.64 -5.01 6.19
C GLY A 43 3.68 -4.72 4.69
N LYS A 44 4.17 -5.63 3.85
CA LYS A 44 4.35 -5.32 2.42
C LYS A 44 3.10 -5.52 1.57
N PHE A 45 2.26 -6.50 1.90
CA PHE A 45 1.04 -6.76 1.12
C PHE A 45 -0.19 -6.00 1.67
N GLU A 46 -0.19 -5.72 2.95
CA GLU A 46 -1.27 -4.95 3.58
C GLU A 46 -1.20 -3.46 3.24
N PHE A 47 -0.01 -2.92 2.96
CA PHE A 47 0.16 -1.50 2.67
C PHE A 47 -0.68 -1.05 1.46
N ALA A 48 -0.64 -1.79 0.37
CA ALA A 48 -1.35 -1.43 -0.86
C ALA A 48 -2.86 -1.68 -0.80
N THR A 49 -3.31 -2.69 -0.03
CA THR A 49 -4.73 -3.07 0.04
C THR A 49 -5.45 -2.48 1.24
N SER A 50 -4.76 -2.21 2.35
CA SER A 50 -5.32 -1.69 3.59
C SER A 50 -5.04 -0.20 3.83
N ASN A 51 -4.08 0.40 3.11
CA ASN A 51 -3.81 1.83 3.24
C ASN A 51 -4.82 2.65 2.43
N GLU A 52 -5.69 3.35 3.12
CA GLU A 52 -6.76 4.15 2.51
C GLU A 52 -6.20 5.30 1.66
N MET A 53 -5.08 5.91 2.06
CA MET A 53 -4.45 6.99 1.28
C MET A 53 -3.88 6.47 -0.04
N TRP A 54 -3.27 5.28 -0.02
CA TRP A 54 -2.78 4.63 -1.23
C TRP A 54 -3.91 4.34 -2.21
N ARG A 55 -4.97 3.69 -1.73
CA ARG A 55 -6.16 3.38 -2.55
C ARG A 55 -6.81 4.63 -3.11
N ALA A 56 -6.96 5.67 -2.28
CA ALA A 56 -7.50 6.94 -2.69
C ALA A 56 -6.66 7.59 -3.78
N THR A 57 -5.33 7.51 -3.68
CA THR A 57 -4.42 8.08 -4.68
C THR A 57 -4.53 7.36 -6.01
N VAL A 58 -4.56 6.03 -6.00
CA VAL A 58 -4.73 5.23 -7.23
C VAL A 58 -6.07 5.53 -7.89
N ASP A 59 -7.16 5.61 -7.12
CA ASP A 59 -8.49 5.93 -7.61
C ASP A 59 -8.55 7.34 -8.26
N ILE A 60 -7.88 8.32 -7.65
CA ILE A 60 -7.90 9.71 -8.16
C ILE A 60 -7.01 9.88 -9.38
N LEU A 61 -5.91 9.14 -9.46
CA LEU A 61 -4.97 9.20 -10.58
C LEU A 61 -5.29 8.20 -11.71
N ASP A 62 -6.42 7.52 -11.64
CA ASP A 62 -6.81 6.45 -12.59
C ASP A 62 -6.85 6.95 -14.06
N PHE A 63 -7.13 8.24 -14.29
CA PHE A 63 -7.14 8.84 -15.61
C PHE A 63 -5.75 9.07 -16.21
N MET A 64 -4.67 8.95 -15.41
CA MET A 64 -3.29 9.15 -15.85
C MET A 64 -2.55 7.81 -15.91
N PRO A 65 -1.78 7.54 -16.99
CA PRO A 65 -0.93 6.36 -17.01
C PRO A 65 0.13 6.45 -15.91
N LEU A 66 0.34 5.34 -15.20
CA LEU A 66 1.34 5.25 -14.14
C LEU A 66 2.67 4.76 -14.74
N SER A 67 3.75 5.48 -14.49
CA SER A 67 5.09 5.12 -14.97
C SER A 67 5.85 4.29 -13.95
N ASN A 68 5.68 4.55 -12.66
CA ASN A 68 6.32 3.78 -11.59
C ASN A 68 5.42 3.73 -10.35
N VAL A 69 5.34 2.53 -9.75
CA VAL A 69 4.58 2.30 -8.52
C VAL A 69 5.44 1.45 -7.59
N ASP A 70 5.97 2.07 -6.54
CA ASP A 70 6.76 1.39 -5.51
C ASP A 70 5.98 1.33 -4.19
N TYR A 71 5.42 0.15 -3.90
CA TYR A 71 4.70 -0.11 -2.65
C TYR A 71 5.61 -0.07 -1.42
N GLY A 72 6.86 -0.52 -1.58
CA GLY A 72 7.82 -0.60 -0.48
C GLY A 72 8.37 0.76 -0.09
N GLY A 73 8.62 1.61 -1.07
CA GLY A 73 9.09 2.98 -0.90
C GLY A 73 7.97 4.00 -0.70
N GLY A 74 6.70 3.59 -0.88
CA GLY A 74 5.56 4.49 -0.74
C GLY A 74 5.55 5.61 -1.78
N VAL A 75 5.82 5.29 -3.06
CA VAL A 75 5.89 6.26 -4.14
C VAL A 75 5.04 5.83 -5.32
N ILE A 76 4.24 6.76 -5.85
CA ILE A 76 3.52 6.63 -7.11
C ILE A 76 3.98 7.74 -8.04
N ILE A 77 4.35 7.40 -9.27
CA ILE A 77 4.76 8.35 -10.30
C ILE A 77 3.92 8.10 -11.54
N THR A 78 3.24 9.14 -12.04
CA THR A 78 2.51 9.09 -13.31
C THR A 78 3.47 9.25 -14.48
N ASP A 79 3.02 8.94 -15.68
CA ASP A 79 3.68 9.38 -16.90
C ASP A 79 3.26 10.82 -17.25
N TRP A 80 3.88 11.39 -18.29
CA TRP A 80 3.48 12.69 -18.80
C TRP A 80 2.08 12.64 -19.39
N TYR A 81 1.22 13.52 -18.92
CA TYR A 81 -0.17 13.61 -19.32
C TYR A 81 -0.50 15.00 -19.87
N ASN A 82 -1.13 15.05 -21.04
CA ASN A 82 -1.61 16.27 -21.66
C ASN A 82 -3.12 16.38 -21.44
N GLN A 83 -3.54 17.40 -20.72
CA GLN A 83 -4.95 17.61 -20.42
C GLN A 83 -5.73 18.20 -21.59
N ASN A 84 -5.05 18.98 -22.43
CA ASN A 84 -5.61 19.57 -23.64
C ASN A 84 -4.91 18.99 -24.87
N SER A 85 -5.60 18.96 -26.01
CA SER A 85 -5.03 18.54 -27.30
C SER A 85 -3.87 19.41 -27.81
N SER A 86 -3.39 20.35 -27.00
CA SER A 86 -2.20 21.12 -27.29
C SER A 86 -0.96 20.33 -26.87
N ASP A 87 -0.20 19.84 -27.82
CA ASP A 87 1.00 19.01 -27.64
C ASP A 87 2.14 19.67 -26.86
N ASN A 88 1.99 20.92 -26.44
CA ASN A 88 3.06 21.73 -25.86
C ASN A 88 3.11 21.72 -24.35
N GLU A 89 2.05 21.30 -23.64
CA GLU A 89 2.03 21.31 -22.17
C GLU A 89 1.69 19.92 -21.64
N SER A 90 2.53 19.41 -20.75
CA SER A 90 2.34 18.10 -20.12
C SER A 90 2.58 18.19 -18.62
N VAL A 91 1.84 17.43 -17.86
CA VAL A 91 1.96 17.34 -16.41
C VAL A 91 2.38 15.94 -16.02
N LYS A 92 3.28 15.83 -15.06
CA LYS A 92 3.69 14.58 -14.42
C LYS A 92 3.58 14.75 -12.91
N ILE A 93 3.02 13.80 -12.24
CA ILE A 93 2.76 13.87 -10.80
C ILE A 93 3.55 12.78 -10.09
N MET A 94 4.22 13.14 -9.01
CA MET A 94 4.82 12.22 -8.06
C MET A 94 4.15 12.38 -6.71
N VAL A 95 3.63 11.27 -6.17
CA VAL A 95 3.04 11.19 -4.84
C VAL A 95 3.93 10.34 -3.97
N GLN A 96 4.39 10.88 -2.85
CA GLN A 96 5.21 10.20 -1.87
C GLN A 96 4.46 10.12 -0.53
N PHE A 97 4.31 8.92 0.00
CA PHE A 97 3.70 8.64 1.29
C PHE A 97 4.78 8.64 2.37
N LEU A 98 4.66 9.56 3.32
CA LEU A 98 5.60 9.73 4.43
C LEU A 98 5.09 9.04 5.70
N SER A 99 3.79 8.75 5.75
CA SER A 99 3.10 8.11 6.87
C SER A 99 1.91 7.28 6.37
N ASN A 100 1.47 6.32 7.16
CA ASN A 100 0.26 5.52 6.90
C ASN A 100 -1.01 6.19 7.45
N GLU A 101 -0.87 7.32 8.13
CA GLU A 101 -1.98 8.04 8.71
C GLU A 101 -2.61 9.02 7.71
N ILE A 102 -3.93 9.21 7.79
CA ILE A 102 -4.65 10.17 6.96
C ILE A 102 -4.40 11.58 7.51
N ARG A 103 -3.28 12.17 7.10
CA ARG A 103 -2.80 13.49 7.52
C ARG A 103 -2.18 14.23 6.34
N ALA A 104 -2.27 15.55 6.37
CA ALA A 104 -1.73 16.38 5.28
C ALA A 104 -0.20 16.33 5.17
N ASP A 105 0.50 16.16 6.29
CA ASP A 105 1.95 16.01 6.36
C ASP A 105 2.43 14.58 6.08
N GLY A 106 1.52 13.59 6.10
CA GLY A 106 1.78 12.21 5.67
C GLY A 106 1.88 12.02 4.16
N LEU A 107 1.63 13.09 3.37
CA LEU A 107 1.58 13.03 1.92
C LEU A 107 2.35 14.20 1.30
N LYS A 108 3.33 13.89 0.47
CA LYS A 108 4.07 14.87 -0.34
C LYS A 108 3.71 14.67 -1.81
N ILE A 109 3.29 15.75 -2.47
CA ILE A 109 2.95 15.76 -3.89
C ILE A 109 3.88 16.74 -4.59
N ILE A 110 4.48 16.28 -5.68
CA ILE A 110 5.34 17.09 -6.54
C ILE A 110 4.75 17.06 -7.93
N VAL A 111 4.52 18.25 -8.49
CA VAL A 111 3.98 18.44 -9.84
C VAL A 111 5.09 18.95 -10.76
N TYR A 112 5.34 18.22 -11.81
CA TYR A 112 6.26 18.55 -12.88
C TYR A 112 5.46 19.07 -14.06
N ASN A 113 5.72 20.29 -14.48
CA ASN A 113 5.13 20.89 -15.65
C ASN A 113 6.19 20.95 -16.78
N LYS A 114 5.88 20.35 -17.92
CA LYS A 114 6.71 20.38 -19.11
C LYS A 114 6.02 21.26 -20.15
N LYS A 115 6.74 22.25 -20.67
CA LYS A 115 6.26 23.14 -21.72
C LYS A 115 7.23 23.13 -22.89
N CYS A 116 6.72 22.78 -24.06
CA CYS A 116 7.49 22.73 -25.31
C CYS A 116 7.17 23.93 -26.17
N ASN A 117 8.13 24.32 -27.01
CA ASN A 117 7.93 25.41 -27.96
C ASN A 117 7.00 24.94 -29.10
N THR A 118 5.99 25.73 -29.43
CA THR A 118 5.03 25.44 -30.51
C THR A 118 5.67 25.27 -31.87
N ASN A 119 6.79 25.95 -32.13
CA ASN A 119 7.52 25.90 -33.40
C ASN A 119 8.60 24.79 -33.43
N ASN A 120 8.98 24.25 -32.25
CA ASN A 120 10.00 23.22 -32.14
C ASN A 120 9.69 22.38 -30.89
N LEU A 121 8.95 21.29 -31.08
CA LEU A 121 8.53 20.35 -30.00
C LEU A 121 9.71 19.64 -29.32
N ASN A 122 10.92 19.72 -29.88
CA ASN A 122 12.12 19.17 -29.25
C ASN A 122 12.74 20.14 -28.23
N ASN A 123 12.33 21.42 -28.22
CA ASN A 123 12.78 22.38 -27.25
C ASN A 123 11.75 22.57 -26.13
N CYS A 124 11.91 21.78 -25.06
CA CYS A 124 11.02 21.77 -23.92
C CYS A 124 11.75 22.23 -22.65
N SER A 125 11.05 22.99 -21.82
CA SER A 125 11.46 23.31 -20.45
C SER A 125 10.61 22.55 -19.45
N THR A 126 11.23 22.08 -18.37
CA THR A 126 10.54 21.42 -17.27
C THR A 126 10.70 22.27 -16.01
N SER A 127 9.58 22.59 -15.36
CA SER A 127 9.54 23.25 -14.07
C SER A 127 8.95 22.32 -13.01
N VAL A 128 9.40 22.48 -11.77
CA VAL A 128 8.95 21.71 -10.62
C VAL A 128 8.31 22.67 -9.63
N ASN A 129 7.09 22.38 -9.21
CA ASN A 129 6.37 23.18 -8.22
C ASN A 129 5.90 22.30 -7.06
N ASP A 130 6.52 22.50 -5.88
CA ASP A 130 6.12 21.80 -4.65
C ASP A 130 4.86 22.41 -4.02
N ASN A 131 4.54 23.66 -4.35
CA ASN A 131 3.40 24.42 -3.82
C ASN A 131 2.41 24.83 -4.92
N ASP A 132 2.31 24.04 -5.98
CA ASP A 132 1.34 24.28 -7.04
C ASP A 132 -0.09 24.08 -6.53
N THR A 133 -1.01 24.92 -7.02
CA THR A 133 -2.44 24.80 -6.72
C THR A 133 -2.96 23.39 -7.03
N ILE A 134 -2.52 22.80 -8.14
CA ILE A 134 -2.86 21.44 -8.55
C ILE A 134 -2.43 20.40 -7.48
N GLY A 135 -1.20 20.52 -6.97
CA GLY A 135 -0.68 19.63 -5.93
C GLY A 135 -1.46 19.76 -4.62
N GLN A 136 -1.89 20.97 -4.26
CA GLN A 136 -2.68 21.24 -3.07
C GLN A 136 -4.11 20.68 -3.19
N GLU A 137 -4.78 20.92 -4.31
CA GLU A 137 -6.11 20.39 -4.60
C GLU A 137 -6.10 18.87 -4.65
N LEU A 138 -5.10 18.27 -5.30
CA LEU A 138 -4.93 16.84 -5.36
C LEU A 138 -4.72 16.23 -3.96
N LYS A 139 -3.90 16.87 -3.12
CA LYS A 139 -3.69 16.46 -1.72
C LYS A 139 -5.01 16.44 -0.95
N LEU A 140 -5.80 17.51 -1.07
CA LEU A 140 -7.11 17.59 -0.40
C LEU A 140 -8.08 16.53 -0.92
N ALA A 141 -8.10 16.27 -2.22
CA ALA A 141 -8.94 15.24 -2.83
C ALA A 141 -8.57 13.85 -2.31
N ILE A 142 -7.27 13.53 -2.26
CA ILE A 142 -6.76 12.25 -1.75
C ILE A 142 -7.15 12.06 -0.28
N LEU A 143 -6.95 13.08 0.56
CA LEU A 143 -7.28 12.99 1.99
C LEU A 143 -8.79 12.81 2.23
N ARG A 144 -9.64 13.50 1.48
CA ARG A 144 -11.11 13.32 1.53
C ARG A 144 -11.51 11.91 1.14
N LYS A 145 -11.00 11.42 0.02
CA LYS A 145 -11.28 10.07 -0.47
C LYS A 145 -10.79 8.99 0.49
N ALA A 146 -9.60 9.17 1.06
CA ALA A 146 -9.04 8.27 2.06
C ALA A 146 -9.91 8.20 3.33
N ALA A 147 -10.37 9.35 3.81
CA ALA A 147 -11.27 9.41 4.97
C ALA A 147 -12.61 8.71 4.68
N GLU A 148 -13.18 8.88 3.50
CA GLU A 148 -14.38 8.16 3.06
C GLU A 148 -14.17 6.64 3.04
N LEU A 149 -13.07 6.17 2.45
CA LEU A 149 -12.73 4.75 2.41
C LEU A 149 -12.58 4.16 3.81
N LYS A 150 -11.96 4.89 4.73
CA LYS A 150 -11.81 4.49 6.13
C LYS A 150 -13.15 4.37 6.84
N LEU A 151 -14.07 5.30 6.64
CA LEU A 151 -15.42 5.24 7.22
C LEU A 151 -16.17 3.99 6.74
N ILE A 152 -16.14 3.72 5.43
CA ILE A 152 -16.79 2.53 4.83
C ILE A 152 -16.19 1.25 5.42
N GLN A 153 -14.87 1.19 5.61
CA GLN A 153 -14.20 0.04 6.18
C GLN A 153 -14.62 -0.17 7.64
N THR A 154 -14.61 0.88 8.45
CA THR A 154 -15.03 0.83 9.85
C THR A 154 -16.49 0.36 9.99
N GLN A 155 -17.40 0.84 9.14
CA GLN A 155 -18.79 0.41 9.13
C GLN A 155 -18.92 -1.09 8.83
N LYS A 156 -18.21 -1.59 7.82
CA LYS A 156 -18.19 -3.03 7.49
C LYS A 156 -17.66 -3.89 8.63
N GLU A 157 -16.65 -3.42 9.35
CA GLU A 157 -16.09 -4.12 10.51
C GLU A 157 -17.10 -4.17 11.67
N VAL A 158 -17.79 -3.07 11.95
CA VAL A 158 -18.84 -2.99 12.96
C VAL A 158 -19.99 -3.95 12.63
N GLU A 159 -20.46 -3.98 11.40
CA GLU A 159 -21.51 -4.91 10.96
C GLU A 159 -21.08 -6.37 11.08
N LYS A 160 -19.84 -6.67 10.68
CA LYS A 160 -19.27 -8.02 10.81
C LYS A 160 -19.18 -8.46 12.27
N ASN A 161 -18.83 -7.56 13.16
CA ASN A 161 -18.77 -7.85 14.60
C ASN A 161 -20.16 -8.01 15.21
N LYS A 162 -21.14 -7.20 14.80
CA LYS A 162 -22.54 -7.37 15.22
C LYS A 162 -23.11 -8.74 14.83
N LYS A 163 -22.77 -9.24 13.64
CA LYS A 163 -23.19 -10.58 13.19
C LYS A 163 -22.51 -11.72 13.97
N LYS A 164 -21.34 -11.49 14.54
CA LYS A 164 -20.64 -12.48 15.37
C LYS A 164 -21.18 -12.54 16.81
N ILE A 165 -21.68 -11.42 17.32
CA ILE A 165 -22.35 -11.33 18.62
C ILE A 165 -23.82 -11.58 18.30
N GLY A 166 -24.26 -12.86 18.37
CA GLY A 166 -25.66 -13.23 18.17
C GLY A 166 -26.60 -12.43 19.10
N PRO A 167 -27.93 -12.48 18.89
CA PRO A 167 -28.86 -11.75 19.74
C PRO A 167 -28.62 -12.17 21.20
N THR A 168 -28.31 -11.20 22.04
CA THR A 168 -28.17 -11.38 23.47
C THR A 168 -29.55 -11.87 23.97
N GLU A 169 -29.67 -13.12 24.40
CA GLU A 169 -30.85 -13.57 25.11
C GLU A 169 -30.99 -12.68 26.34
N ILE A 170 -32.00 -11.85 26.30
CA ILE A 170 -32.40 -11.07 27.50
C ILE A 170 -32.98 -12.12 28.42
N TYR A 171 -32.20 -12.55 29.43
CA TYR A 171 -32.71 -13.29 30.55
C TYR A 171 -33.73 -12.38 31.24
N GLN A 172 -35.01 -12.63 30.97
CA GLN A 172 -36.10 -12.16 31.81
C GLN A 172 -35.98 -12.92 33.12
N THR A 173 -35.38 -12.29 34.13
CA THR A 173 -35.54 -12.74 35.51
C THR A 173 -36.99 -12.48 35.87
N GLY A 174 -37.82 -13.49 35.73
CA GLY A 174 -39.16 -13.54 36.31
C GLY A 174 -39.02 -13.46 37.82
N GLY A 175 -39.50 -12.37 38.39
CA GLY A 175 -39.73 -12.28 39.83
C GLY A 175 -41.09 -12.94 40.12
N ASP A 176 -41.08 -13.90 40.99
CA ASP A 176 -42.21 -14.31 41.85
C ASP A 176 -42.07 -13.57 43.19
#